data_a60cfc4aae8cfada97dba8993334d4de
#
_entry.id   a60cfc4aae8cfada97dba8993334d4de
#
_cell.length_a   1.000
_cell.length_b   1.000
_cell.length_c   1.000
_cell.angle_alpha   90.00
_cell.angle_beta   90.00
_cell.angle_gamma   90.00
#
_symmetry.space_group_name_H-M   'P 1'
#
loop_
_entity.id
_entity.type
_entity.pdbx_description
1 polymer ?
#
loop_
_entity_poly.entity_id
_entity_poly.type
_entity_poly.pdbx_seq_one_letter_code
_entity_poly.pdbx_strand_id
1 'polypeptide(L)'
;MNKFDKVYQSIISEAKFEDKKWIEKEPIKDIHVFENYLHLKNRLKERYKINFEIWATWNFIKTQITNKFIELDLWTKCSKEDPYQRGFTIHLTTSNMWLSGIIQNDLEDGKKRIYFSTFLPEKPKFNKYDIKLDIPL
;
A
#
# COMPACT_ATOMS: atom_id res chain seq x y z
N MET A 1 -23.78 6.33 -4.17
CA MET A 1 -22.30 6.17 -4.02
C MET A 1 -21.62 6.74 -5.25
N ASN A 2 -20.72 7.70 -5.09
CA ASN A 2 -20.02 8.30 -6.22
C ASN A 2 -18.89 7.39 -6.72
N LYS A 3 -18.29 7.76 -7.85
CA LYS A 3 -17.24 7.00 -8.50
C LYS A 3 -16.01 6.76 -7.61
N PHE A 4 -15.67 7.76 -6.80
CA PHE A 4 -14.52 7.69 -5.90
C PHE A 4 -14.76 6.72 -4.74
N ASP A 5 -15.96 6.72 -4.19
CA ASP A 5 -16.32 5.80 -3.11
C ASP A 5 -16.26 4.35 -3.57
N LYS A 6 -16.65 4.08 -4.83
CA LYS A 6 -16.52 2.74 -5.40
C LYS A 6 -15.08 2.27 -5.49
N VAL A 7 -14.16 3.14 -5.90
CA VAL A 7 -12.74 2.80 -5.98
C VAL A 7 -12.18 2.54 -4.58
N TYR A 8 -12.49 3.42 -3.62
CA TYR A 8 -12.06 3.25 -2.24
C TYR A 8 -12.57 1.94 -1.63
N GLN A 9 -13.86 1.66 -1.81
CA GLN A 9 -14.47 0.42 -1.33
C GLN A 9 -13.86 -0.80 -2.01
N SER A 10 -13.51 -0.71 -3.28
CA SER A 10 -12.84 -1.78 -4.00
C SER A 10 -11.47 -2.10 -3.39
N ILE A 11 -10.68 -1.08 -3.07
CA ILE A 11 -9.39 -1.27 -2.41
C ILE A 11 -9.55 -1.93 -1.04
N ILE A 12 -10.49 -1.44 -0.24
CA ILE A 12 -10.79 -2.01 1.08
C ILE A 12 -11.29 -3.45 0.95
N SER A 13 -12.18 -3.72 0.01
CA SER A 13 -12.72 -5.06 -0.22
C SER A 13 -11.63 -6.02 -0.66
N GLU A 14 -10.74 -5.59 -1.55
CA GLU A 14 -9.60 -6.39 -1.98
C GLU A 14 -8.70 -6.73 -0.80
N ALA A 15 -8.37 -5.74 0.05
CA ALA A 15 -7.56 -5.96 1.24
C ALA A 15 -8.23 -6.94 2.20
N LYS A 16 -9.52 -6.80 2.47
CA LYS A 16 -10.28 -7.70 3.35
C LYS A 16 -10.42 -9.10 2.76
N PHE A 17 -10.70 -9.20 1.47
CA PHE A 17 -10.84 -10.48 0.77
C PHE A 17 -9.54 -11.26 0.79
N GLU A 18 -8.42 -10.59 0.64
CA GLU A 18 -7.10 -11.18 0.62
C GLU A 18 -6.45 -11.27 2.00
N ASP A 19 -7.17 -10.94 3.08
CA ASP A 19 -6.64 -10.91 4.44
C ASP A 19 -5.96 -12.22 4.83
N LYS A 20 -6.52 -13.36 4.42
CA LYS A 20 -5.93 -14.69 4.67
C LYS A 20 -4.61 -14.93 3.94
N LYS A 21 -4.31 -14.13 2.92
CA LYS A 21 -3.08 -14.21 2.11
C LYS A 21 -2.05 -13.19 2.55
N TRP A 22 -2.42 -12.29 3.45
CA TRP A 22 -1.51 -11.29 3.97
C TRP A 22 -0.51 -11.94 4.90
N ILE A 23 0.76 -11.76 4.60
CA ILE A 23 1.85 -12.27 5.43
C ILE A 23 2.50 -11.08 6.10
N GLU A 24 2.53 -11.12 7.44
CA GLU A 24 3.24 -10.11 8.21
C GLU A 24 4.75 -10.32 8.06
N LYS A 25 5.44 -9.27 7.68
CA LYS A 25 6.89 -9.24 7.57
C LYS A 25 7.50 -8.66 8.85
N GLU A 26 8.80 -8.80 9.00
CA GLU A 26 9.50 -8.22 10.12
C GLU A 26 9.18 -6.72 10.21
N PRO A 27 8.80 -6.21 11.41
CA PRO A 27 8.43 -4.81 11.56
C PRO A 27 9.55 -3.86 11.18
N ILE A 28 9.18 -2.73 10.59
CA ILE A 28 10.10 -1.64 10.30
C ILE A 28 9.77 -0.52 11.27
N LYS A 29 10.66 -0.24 12.23
CA LYS A 29 10.48 0.82 13.24
C LYS A 29 9.09 0.79 13.89
N ASP A 30 8.68 -0.37 14.37
CA ASP A 30 7.39 -0.62 15.03
C ASP A 30 6.16 -0.54 14.11
N ILE A 31 6.35 -0.39 12.82
CA ILE A 31 5.27 -0.48 11.84
C ILE A 31 5.11 -1.94 11.41
N HIS A 32 3.92 -2.47 11.55
CA HIS A 32 3.59 -3.84 11.13
C HIS A 32 3.28 -3.84 9.63
N VAL A 33 4.12 -4.53 8.86
CA VAL A 33 4.06 -4.54 7.41
C VAL A 33 3.49 -5.85 6.91
N PHE A 34 2.52 -5.77 6.02
CA PHE A 34 1.85 -6.93 5.42
C PHE A 34 1.95 -6.86 3.91
N GLU A 35 2.14 -8.00 3.29
CA GLU A 35 2.17 -8.12 1.84
C GLU A 35 1.72 -9.50 1.38
N ASN A 36 1.20 -9.56 0.16
CA ASN A 36 1.04 -10.82 -0.56
C ASN A 36 2.07 -10.80 -1.70
N TYR A 37 3.24 -11.38 -1.41
CA TYR A 37 4.38 -11.33 -2.33
C TYR A 37 4.04 -11.91 -3.71
N LEU A 38 3.36 -13.04 -3.74
CA LEU A 38 3.01 -13.70 -4.99
C LEU A 38 2.12 -12.82 -5.86
N HIS A 39 1.13 -12.16 -5.25
CA HIS A 39 0.25 -11.23 -5.94
C HIS A 39 1.01 -10.03 -6.49
N LEU A 40 1.87 -9.41 -5.66
CA LEU A 40 2.70 -8.29 -6.08
C LEU A 40 3.61 -8.65 -7.24
N LYS A 41 4.27 -9.80 -7.13
CA LYS A 41 5.16 -10.33 -8.18
C LYS A 41 4.41 -10.53 -9.49
N ASN A 42 3.23 -11.14 -9.44
CA ASN A 42 2.42 -11.42 -10.63
C ASN A 42 1.93 -10.14 -11.29
N ARG A 43 1.46 -9.17 -10.50
CA ARG A 43 0.99 -7.89 -11.04
C ARG A 43 2.12 -7.07 -11.64
N LEU A 44 3.29 -7.09 -11.03
CA LEU A 44 4.46 -6.38 -11.55
C LEU A 44 4.88 -6.96 -12.91
N LYS A 45 4.94 -8.27 -13.03
CA LYS A 45 5.24 -8.96 -14.29
C LYS A 45 4.20 -8.67 -15.34
N GLU A 46 2.92 -8.75 -14.98
CA GLU A 46 1.80 -8.57 -15.89
C GLU A 46 1.69 -7.14 -16.42
N ARG A 47 1.85 -6.16 -15.53
CA ARG A 47 1.60 -4.75 -15.83
C ARG A 47 2.83 -3.96 -16.28
N TYR A 48 4.01 -4.35 -15.81
CA TYR A 48 5.26 -3.63 -16.09
C TYR A 48 6.34 -4.50 -16.74
N LYS A 49 6.08 -5.78 -16.94
CA LYS A 49 7.03 -6.73 -17.54
C LYS A 49 8.34 -6.87 -16.74
N ILE A 50 8.27 -6.68 -15.43
CA ILE A 50 9.41 -6.77 -14.53
C ILE A 50 9.28 -8.02 -13.68
N ASN A 51 10.39 -8.78 -13.56
CA ASN A 51 10.48 -9.91 -12.65
C ASN A 51 11.11 -9.49 -11.33
N PHE A 52 10.45 -9.84 -10.21
CA PHE A 52 11.06 -9.76 -8.90
C PHE A 52 11.97 -10.97 -8.64
N GLU A 53 12.93 -11.20 -9.49
CA GLU A 53 13.96 -12.19 -9.17
C GLU A 53 14.86 -11.70 -8.04
N ILE A 54 14.90 -10.39 -7.84
CA ILE A 54 15.70 -9.76 -6.80
C ILE A 54 14.78 -9.29 -5.68
N TRP A 55 14.52 -10.19 -4.76
CA TRP A 55 13.78 -9.89 -3.53
C TRP A 55 14.35 -8.68 -2.78
N ALA A 56 15.67 -8.54 -2.79
CA ALA A 56 16.35 -7.42 -2.15
C ALA A 56 15.88 -6.05 -2.69
N THR A 57 15.55 -5.95 -3.98
CA THR A 57 15.04 -4.72 -4.58
C THR A 57 13.67 -4.35 -4.00
N TRP A 58 12.77 -5.31 -3.89
CA TRP A 58 11.46 -5.07 -3.26
C TRP A 58 11.61 -4.67 -1.80
N ASN A 59 12.45 -5.36 -1.05
CA ASN A 59 12.70 -5.02 0.35
C ASN A 59 13.24 -3.60 0.50
N PHE A 60 14.14 -3.18 -0.38
CA PHE A 60 14.65 -1.81 -0.39
C PHE A 60 13.52 -0.80 -0.64
N ILE A 61 12.72 -1.01 -1.69
CA ILE A 61 11.60 -0.13 -2.04
C ILE A 61 10.62 -0.05 -0.87
N LYS A 62 10.22 -1.19 -0.33
CA LYS A 62 9.29 -1.29 0.79
C LYS A 62 9.78 -0.52 2.02
N THR A 63 11.05 -0.66 2.34
CA THR A 63 11.67 0.04 3.47
C THR A 63 11.68 1.54 3.25
N GLN A 64 12.00 2.00 2.05
CA GLN A 64 12.02 3.43 1.73
C GLN A 64 10.61 4.03 1.80
N ILE A 65 9.61 3.32 1.29
CA ILE A 65 8.21 3.75 1.37
C ILE A 65 7.76 3.84 2.82
N THR A 66 8.04 2.81 3.61
CA THR A 66 7.65 2.78 5.03
C THR A 66 8.31 3.91 5.80
N ASN A 67 9.59 4.17 5.57
CA ASN A 67 10.30 5.28 6.20
C ASN A 67 9.67 6.63 5.84
N LYS A 68 9.25 6.81 4.58
CA LYS A 68 8.57 8.04 4.16
C LYS A 68 7.23 8.21 4.86
N PHE A 69 6.48 7.13 5.03
CA PHE A 69 5.21 7.16 5.76
C PHE A 69 5.42 7.53 7.22
N ILE A 70 6.48 7.03 7.84
CA ILE A 70 6.85 7.38 9.22
C ILE A 70 7.24 8.85 9.32
N GLU A 71 8.09 9.31 8.41
CA GLU A 71 8.55 10.70 8.37
C GLU A 71 7.38 11.69 8.29
N LEU A 72 6.40 11.40 7.45
CA LEU A 72 5.22 12.24 7.24
C LEU A 72 4.09 11.96 8.23
N ASP A 73 4.24 10.94 9.07
CA ASP A 73 3.22 10.48 10.02
C ASP A 73 1.84 10.34 9.36
N LEU A 74 1.79 9.57 8.27
CA LEU A 74 0.58 9.46 7.44
C LEU A 74 -0.58 8.78 8.16
N TRP A 75 -0.33 8.05 9.24
CA TRP A 75 -1.40 7.41 10.02
C TRP A 75 -2.34 8.42 10.69
N THR A 76 -1.91 9.67 10.85
CA THR A 76 -2.80 10.74 11.33
C THR A 76 -3.92 11.04 10.35
N LYS A 77 -3.77 10.65 9.08
CA LYS A 77 -4.77 10.84 8.03
C LYS A 77 -5.79 9.73 7.95
N CYS A 78 -5.64 8.67 8.74
CA CYS A 78 -6.62 7.59 8.76
C CYS A 78 -7.97 8.12 9.24
N SER A 79 -9.04 7.60 8.64
CA SER A 79 -10.40 7.91 9.07
C SER A 79 -10.58 7.54 10.54
N LYS A 80 -11.31 8.37 11.28
CA LYS A 80 -11.67 8.09 12.67
C LYS A 80 -12.84 7.11 12.78
N GLU A 81 -13.39 6.69 11.66
CA GLU A 81 -14.43 5.67 11.62
C GLU A 81 -13.79 4.28 11.61
N ASP A 82 -14.43 3.34 12.27
CA ASP A 82 -13.94 1.96 12.33
C ASP A 82 -14.11 1.26 10.95
N PRO A 83 -13.09 0.57 10.43
CA PRO A 83 -11.71 0.51 10.94
C PRO A 83 -10.92 1.78 10.57
N TYR A 84 -10.12 2.26 11.48
CA TYR A 84 -9.28 3.45 11.29
C TYR A 84 -8.25 3.18 10.19
N GLN A 85 -8.59 3.49 8.96
CA GLN A 85 -7.75 3.17 7.81
C GLN A 85 -7.86 4.21 6.71
N ARG A 86 -6.86 4.23 5.84
CA ARG A 86 -6.81 5.08 4.66
C ARG A 86 -6.10 4.37 3.52
N GLY A 87 -6.68 4.45 2.32
CA GLY A 87 -6.01 3.99 1.12
C GLY A 87 -4.86 4.91 0.71
N PHE A 88 -3.87 4.36 0.03
CA PHE A 88 -2.79 5.15 -0.54
C PHE A 88 -2.48 4.69 -1.96
N THR A 89 -1.97 5.64 -2.75
CA THR A 89 -1.39 5.38 -4.06
C THR A 89 -0.04 6.07 -4.14
N ILE A 90 0.99 5.31 -4.48
CA ILE A 90 2.35 5.81 -4.60
C ILE A 90 2.78 5.72 -6.04
N HIS A 91 3.30 6.83 -6.56
CA HIS A 91 4.00 6.85 -7.82
C HIS A 91 5.51 6.76 -7.55
N LEU A 92 6.11 5.65 -7.96
CA LEU A 92 7.56 5.50 -7.96
C LEU A 92 8.08 6.20 -9.22
N THR A 93 8.52 7.45 -9.07
CA THR A 93 8.70 8.34 -10.22
C THR A 93 9.85 7.95 -11.14
N THR A 94 10.94 7.41 -10.60
CA THR A 94 12.09 7.00 -11.41
C THR A 94 11.76 5.81 -12.28
N SER A 95 11.10 4.80 -11.72
CA SER A 95 10.69 3.59 -12.44
C SER A 95 9.34 3.72 -13.14
N ASN A 96 8.61 4.80 -12.87
CA ASN A 96 7.26 5.04 -13.39
C ASN A 96 6.31 3.89 -13.09
N MET A 97 6.30 3.44 -11.85
CA MET A 97 5.40 2.38 -11.38
C MET A 97 4.43 2.95 -10.34
N TRP A 98 3.25 2.35 -10.29
CA TRP A 98 2.19 2.77 -9.38
C TRP A 98 1.86 1.63 -8.42
N LEU A 99 1.86 1.94 -7.13
CA LEU A 99 1.63 0.97 -6.07
C LEU A 99 0.52 1.46 -5.16
N SER A 100 -0.38 0.57 -4.79
CA SER A 100 -1.48 0.91 -3.87
C SER A 100 -1.48 0.03 -2.64
N GLY A 101 -2.18 0.50 -1.63
CA GLY A 101 -2.39 -0.25 -0.41
C GLY A 101 -3.25 0.51 0.57
N ILE A 102 -3.16 0.07 1.82
CA ILE A 102 -3.94 0.64 2.93
C ILE A 102 -3.03 0.77 4.13
N ILE A 103 -3.18 1.86 4.86
CA ILE A 103 -2.61 1.99 6.19
C ILE A 103 -3.72 1.94 7.24
N GLN A 104 -3.40 1.41 8.40
CA GLN A 104 -4.31 1.36 9.54
C GLN A 104 -3.63 1.90 10.79
N ASN A 105 -4.38 2.66 11.55
CA ASN A 105 -3.99 3.09 12.88
C ASN A 105 -5.00 2.52 13.86
N ASP A 106 -4.70 1.34 14.41
CA ASP A 106 -5.61 0.66 15.31
C ASP A 106 -5.55 1.31 16.69
N LEU A 107 -6.64 1.95 17.08
CA LEU A 107 -6.72 2.64 18.38
C LEU A 107 -6.92 1.67 19.54
N GLU A 108 -7.35 0.44 19.30
CA GLU A 108 -7.54 -0.55 20.36
C GLU A 108 -6.21 -1.17 20.79
N ASP A 109 -5.38 -1.60 19.84
CA ASP A 109 -4.09 -2.22 20.16
C ASP A 109 -2.90 -1.27 20.00
N GLY A 110 -3.12 -0.05 19.54
CA GLY A 110 -2.10 0.96 19.35
C GLY A 110 -1.13 0.67 18.20
N LYS A 111 -1.42 -0.33 17.39
CA LYS A 111 -0.52 -0.74 16.30
C LYS A 111 -0.78 0.06 15.03
N LYS A 112 0.32 0.45 14.38
CA LYS A 112 0.30 1.04 13.05
C LYS A 112 0.66 -0.03 12.04
N ARG A 113 -0.17 -0.16 11.00
CA ARG A 113 -0.01 -1.19 9.97
C ARG A 113 0.05 -0.58 8.60
N ILE A 114 0.76 -1.26 7.71
CA ILE A 114 0.77 -0.95 6.29
C ILE A 114 0.56 -2.25 5.52
N TYR A 115 -0.39 -2.21 4.57
CA TYR A 115 -0.69 -3.33 3.68
C TYR A 115 -0.35 -2.91 2.26
N PHE A 116 0.66 -3.55 1.67
CA PHE A 116 1.00 -3.35 0.26
C PHE A 116 0.10 -4.23 -0.60
N SER A 117 -0.87 -3.62 -1.26
CA SER A 117 -1.93 -4.35 -1.94
C SER A 117 -1.52 -4.84 -3.33
N THR A 118 -1.25 -3.92 -4.24
CA THR A 118 -1.01 -4.29 -5.64
C THR A 118 -0.27 -3.21 -6.41
N PHE A 119 0.41 -3.64 -7.48
CA PHE A 119 0.90 -2.69 -8.49
C PHE A 119 -0.24 -2.38 -9.46
N LEU A 120 -0.53 -1.10 -9.63
CA LEU A 120 -1.61 -0.61 -10.48
C LEU A 120 -1.14 -0.48 -11.93
N PRO A 121 -2.07 -0.49 -12.91
CA PRO A 121 -1.74 -0.11 -14.28
C PRO A 121 -1.21 1.33 -14.36
N GLU A 122 -0.50 1.64 -15.44
CA GLU A 122 -0.06 3.01 -15.67
C GLU A 122 -1.23 4.01 -15.63
N LYS A 123 -0.96 5.18 -15.04
CA LYS A 123 -1.94 6.27 -14.93
C LYS A 123 -3.27 5.82 -14.33
N PRO A 124 -3.26 5.26 -13.12
CA PRO A 124 -4.50 4.86 -12.48
C PRO A 124 -5.38 6.06 -12.20
N LYS A 125 -6.68 5.82 -12.14
CA LYS A 125 -7.62 6.85 -11.67
C LYS A 125 -7.54 6.91 -10.15
N PHE A 126 -7.32 8.11 -9.63
CA PHE A 126 -7.20 8.32 -8.20
C PHE A 126 -8.54 8.53 -7.53
N ASN A 127 -8.68 7.98 -6.35
CA ASN A 127 -9.72 8.37 -5.41
C ASN A 127 -9.27 9.65 -4.69
N LYS A 128 -10.13 10.66 -4.63
CA LYS A 128 -9.81 11.93 -3.95
C LYS A 128 -9.52 11.77 -2.47
N TYR A 129 -9.95 10.67 -1.87
CA TYR A 129 -9.74 10.37 -0.45
C TYR A 129 -8.45 9.62 -0.18
N ASP A 130 -7.79 9.11 -1.22
CA ASP A 130 -6.54 8.40 -1.05
C ASP A 130 -5.38 9.36 -0.75
N ILE A 131 -4.46 8.84 0.04
CA ILE A 131 -3.16 9.49 0.20
C ILE A 131 -2.37 9.27 -1.07
N LYS A 132 -1.84 10.35 -1.64
CA LYS A 132 -1.04 10.28 -2.87
C LYS A 132 0.37 10.74 -2.57
N LEU A 133 1.35 9.94 -2.96
CA LEU A 133 2.76 10.28 -2.78
C LEU A 133 3.54 10.00 -4.05
N ASP A 134 4.51 10.87 -4.32
CA ASP A 134 5.55 10.65 -5.31
C ASP A 134 6.85 10.33 -4.57
N ILE A 135 7.46 9.21 -4.91
CA ILE A 135 8.71 8.76 -4.29
C ILE A 135 9.71 8.48 -5.42
N PRO A 136 10.89 9.08 -5.40
CA PRO A 136 11.87 8.94 -6.48
C PRO A 136 12.62 7.60 -6.42
N LEU A 137 11.90 6.53 -6.68
CA LEU A 137 12.43 5.18 -6.74
C LEU A 137 12.22 4.52 -8.10
#